data_6b8254c35d949b62aae9f264ae3758c7
#
_entry.id   6b8254c35d949b62aae9f264ae3758c7
#
_cell.length_a   1.000
_cell.length_b   1.000
_cell.length_c   1.000
_cell.angle_alpha   90.00
_cell.angle_beta   90.00
_cell.angle_gamma   90.00
#
_symmetry.space_group_name_H-M   'P 1'
#
loop_
_entity.id
_entity.type
_entity.pdbx_description
1 polymer ?
#
loop_
_entity_poly.entity_id
_entity_poly.type
_entity_poly.pdbx_seq_one_letter_code
_entity_poly.pdbx_strand_id
1 'polypeptide(L)'
;MNIKEMNLANVEVASHTSKRNWGSLGHLARVCAVVTAVAVLPAHLVMADPDDENQQILPFPTLAESTIPTNGDVNPYGVAFVPNGFPAGGLLNPGDLLVSNFNNNQNLQGTGTTIIKVAPNGQTSLFFQGTAPLGLSTGLAVLKKGFVLVANCPTTGGATPMAQPGSLLLINSKGQLINTIVSPMIQGPWDFTVHDEGNKVKVFVSNVLTGTVSRLELVLDGGNVAVKSAAVIASGYTHRPDPATFEVGPTGSAYDPQNDVLYVASTGDNEVFAVKNAGAENQSQGRGQLIYKDHVHLHGALAMVLAPNGHLLVSNSDGINPDPNQPSEIVEFTVRGRFIGQLSVDPNEGGAFGLNIVQLTDEVVRFAAVDDNANTITIWKLNTASLTDPEQP
;
A
#
# COMPACT_ATOMS: atom_id res chain seq x y z
N MET A 1 -38.27 -16.15 -39.29
CA MET A 1 -38.27 -17.56 -39.64
C MET A 1 -37.93 -18.34 -38.39
N ASN A 2 -38.96 -18.93 -37.83
CA ASN A 2 -39.17 -19.96 -36.82
C ASN A 2 -38.19 -20.24 -35.67
N ILE A 3 -38.80 -20.05 -34.53
CA ILE A 3 -38.65 -20.59 -33.18
C ILE A 3 -38.75 -22.13 -33.21
N LYS A 4 -37.95 -22.81 -32.36
CA LYS A 4 -38.35 -24.08 -31.73
C LYS A 4 -37.77 -24.21 -30.34
N GLU A 5 -38.70 -24.23 -29.39
CA GLU A 5 -38.58 -24.70 -28.02
C GLU A 5 -38.23 -26.18 -27.94
N MET A 6 -37.53 -26.59 -26.88
CA MET A 6 -37.72 -27.93 -26.29
C MET A 6 -37.22 -27.95 -24.82
N ASN A 7 -38.17 -27.94 -23.94
CA ASN A 7 -38.58 -28.94 -22.92
C ASN A 7 -37.59 -29.26 -21.77
N LEU A 8 -38.15 -28.94 -20.61
CA LEU A 8 -37.83 -29.42 -19.27
C LEU A 8 -38.06 -30.94 -19.15
N ALA A 9 -37.22 -31.65 -18.45
CA ALA A 9 -37.50 -32.94 -17.86
C ALA A 9 -37.07 -32.98 -16.39
N ASN A 10 -38.03 -33.23 -15.54
CA ASN A 10 -37.97 -33.54 -14.12
C ASN A 10 -37.15 -34.80 -13.84
N VAL A 11 -36.41 -34.81 -12.71
CA VAL A 11 -36.01 -36.04 -12.03
C VAL A 11 -36.34 -35.95 -10.55
N GLU A 12 -37.06 -36.93 -10.10
CA GLU A 12 -37.64 -37.14 -8.79
C GLU A 12 -36.64 -37.42 -7.66
N VAL A 13 -37.09 -37.07 -6.49
CA VAL A 13 -36.51 -37.41 -5.17
C VAL A 13 -36.90 -38.86 -4.83
N ALA A 14 -35.92 -39.67 -4.44
CA ALA A 14 -36.17 -40.96 -3.77
C ALA A 14 -35.57 -40.94 -2.36
N SER A 15 -36.45 -40.92 -1.38
CA SER A 15 -36.19 -41.17 0.02
C SER A 15 -36.12 -42.67 0.30
N HIS A 16 -35.07 -43.11 1.02
CA HIS A 16 -35.07 -44.42 1.69
C HIS A 16 -34.79 -44.29 3.17
N THR A 17 -35.87 -44.47 3.92
CA THR A 17 -35.82 -44.78 5.37
C THR A 17 -35.61 -46.27 5.56
N SER A 18 -34.69 -46.69 6.40
CA SER A 18 -34.63 -48.04 6.96
C SER A 18 -34.46 -47.99 8.47
N LYS A 19 -35.51 -48.45 9.17
CA LYS A 19 -35.52 -48.78 10.61
C LYS A 19 -35.13 -50.25 10.78
N ARG A 20 -34.30 -50.53 11.80
CA ARG A 20 -34.33 -51.82 12.56
C ARG A 20 -33.52 -51.61 13.86
N ASN A 21 -34.10 -51.69 14.90
CA ASN A 21 -34.58 -52.58 15.95
C ASN A 21 -33.47 -53.18 16.87
N TRP A 22 -33.72 -52.97 18.11
CA TRP A 22 -33.17 -53.39 19.38
C TRP A 22 -32.72 -54.84 19.53
N GLY A 23 -31.70 -55.06 20.35
CA GLY A 23 -31.36 -56.29 21.03
C GLY A 23 -30.42 -56.04 22.19
N SER A 24 -30.90 -56.27 23.42
CA SER A 24 -30.25 -56.17 24.68
C SER A 24 -29.27 -57.33 24.91
N LEU A 25 -28.18 -57.08 25.67
CA LEU A 25 -27.79 -57.87 26.87
C LEU A 25 -26.40 -57.40 27.36
N GLY A 26 -26.34 -57.19 28.64
CA GLY A 26 -25.29 -56.63 29.42
C GLY A 26 -24.03 -57.47 29.61
N HIS A 27 -22.98 -56.77 30.05
CA HIS A 27 -21.98 -57.28 30.98
C HIS A 27 -21.26 -56.07 31.61
N LEU A 28 -21.28 -56.05 32.93
CA LEU A 28 -20.48 -55.11 33.75
C LEU A 28 -18.96 -55.33 33.52
N ALA A 29 -18.26 -54.28 33.16
CA ALA A 29 -16.83 -54.17 33.40
C ALA A 29 -16.55 -52.78 33.98
N ARG A 30 -16.13 -52.74 35.23
CA ARG A 30 -15.63 -51.54 35.91
C ARG A 30 -14.28 -51.20 35.26
N VAL A 31 -14.22 -50.06 34.57
CA VAL A 31 -12.96 -49.45 34.17
C VAL A 31 -12.83 -48.14 34.93
N CYS A 32 -11.77 -48.05 35.76
CA CYS A 32 -11.34 -46.81 36.38
C CYS A 32 -10.99 -45.80 35.32
N ALA A 33 -11.81 -44.75 35.17
CA ALA A 33 -11.45 -43.60 34.37
C ALA A 33 -10.54 -42.68 35.20
N VAL A 34 -9.27 -42.62 34.83
CA VAL A 34 -8.36 -41.54 35.29
C VAL A 34 -8.79 -40.29 34.50
N VAL A 35 -9.45 -39.39 35.18
CA VAL A 35 -9.78 -38.06 34.64
C VAL A 35 -8.51 -37.23 34.72
N THR A 36 -7.77 -37.15 33.62
CA THR A 36 -6.74 -36.14 33.41
C THR A 36 -7.47 -34.82 33.10
N ALA A 37 -7.58 -33.94 34.10
CA ALA A 37 -8.06 -32.59 33.91
C ALA A 37 -7.01 -31.84 33.06
N VAL A 38 -7.23 -31.76 31.74
CA VAL A 38 -6.55 -30.80 30.89
C VAL A 38 -7.15 -29.44 31.24
N ALA A 39 -6.40 -28.63 31.97
CA ALA A 39 -6.71 -27.21 32.13
C ALA A 39 -6.63 -26.53 30.75
N VAL A 40 -7.75 -26.41 30.09
CA VAL A 40 -7.89 -25.50 28.93
C VAL A 40 -7.87 -24.11 29.52
N LEU A 41 -6.70 -23.47 29.51
CA LEU A 41 -6.61 -22.01 29.68
C LEU A 41 -7.47 -21.40 28.57
N PRO A 42 -8.45 -20.54 28.89
CA PRO A 42 -9.16 -19.81 27.89
C PRO A 42 -8.11 -18.95 27.16
N ALA A 43 -7.84 -19.24 25.89
CA ALA A 43 -7.23 -18.27 25.03
C ALA A 43 -8.18 -17.06 25.06
N HIS A 44 -7.77 -16.01 25.75
CA HIS A 44 -8.39 -14.71 25.59
C HIS A 44 -8.12 -14.31 24.13
N LEU A 45 -9.06 -14.62 23.26
CA LEU A 45 -9.26 -13.86 22.05
C LEU A 45 -9.48 -12.42 22.56
N VAL A 46 -8.46 -11.59 22.44
CA VAL A 46 -8.65 -10.15 22.47
C VAL A 46 -9.51 -9.89 21.24
N MET A 47 -10.82 -9.93 21.44
CA MET A 47 -11.76 -9.38 20.47
C MET A 47 -11.44 -7.89 20.49
N ALA A 48 -10.98 -7.36 19.36
CA ALA A 48 -10.94 -5.92 19.17
C ALA A 48 -12.33 -5.39 19.56
N ASP A 49 -12.34 -4.35 20.37
CA ASP A 49 -13.58 -3.70 20.81
C ASP A 49 -14.38 -3.34 19.54
N PRO A 50 -15.66 -3.74 19.42
CA PRO A 50 -16.47 -3.36 18.27
C PRO A 50 -16.52 -1.84 18.03
N ASP A 51 -16.27 -1.04 19.06
CA ASP A 51 -16.21 0.42 18.97
C ASP A 51 -14.91 0.91 18.32
N ASP A 52 -13.77 0.24 18.50
CA ASP A 52 -12.50 0.57 17.83
C ASP A 52 -12.53 0.31 16.31
N GLU A 53 -13.34 -0.64 15.85
CA GLU A 53 -13.48 -0.92 14.40
C GLU A 53 -14.24 0.16 13.62
N ASN A 54 -14.76 1.20 14.26
CA ASN A 54 -15.56 2.25 13.60
C ASN A 54 -14.88 3.61 13.56
N GLN A 55 -13.72 3.77 14.17
CA GLN A 55 -13.08 5.09 14.29
C GLN A 55 -12.36 5.47 13.01
N GLN A 56 -12.82 6.55 12.39
CA GLN A 56 -12.15 7.17 11.26
C GLN A 56 -10.87 7.86 11.71
N ILE A 57 -9.75 7.63 11.00
CA ILE A 57 -8.49 8.32 11.23
C ILE A 57 -8.26 9.49 10.25
N LEU A 58 -9.00 9.54 9.16
CA LEU A 58 -8.86 10.60 8.16
C LEU A 58 -9.23 11.97 8.74
N PRO A 59 -8.37 12.99 8.58
CA PRO A 59 -8.57 14.33 9.11
C PRO A 59 -9.48 15.18 8.23
N PHE A 60 -9.74 16.42 8.68
CA PHE A 60 -10.24 17.48 7.81
C PHE A 60 -9.05 18.14 7.07
N PRO A 61 -9.23 18.62 5.82
CA PRO A 61 -8.20 19.31 5.06
C PRO A 61 -7.68 20.58 5.77
N THR A 62 -6.39 20.86 5.62
CA THR A 62 -5.73 22.08 6.11
C THR A 62 -4.91 22.73 5.00
N LEU A 63 -4.11 23.75 5.33
CA LEU A 63 -3.21 24.38 4.37
C LEU A 63 -2.11 23.42 3.92
N ALA A 64 -1.73 23.54 2.65
CA ALA A 64 -0.75 22.68 2.00
C ALA A 64 0.49 23.47 1.55
N GLU A 65 1.62 22.79 1.46
CA GLU A 65 2.91 23.33 1.03
C GLU A 65 3.22 22.88 -0.40
N SER A 66 3.86 23.75 -1.20
CA SER A 66 4.26 23.42 -2.58
C SER A 66 5.39 22.39 -2.61
N THR A 67 5.27 21.43 -3.52
CA THR A 67 6.29 20.40 -3.81
C THR A 67 7.14 20.72 -5.03
N ILE A 68 6.91 21.86 -5.71
CA ILE A 68 7.63 22.25 -6.93
C ILE A 68 9.02 22.77 -6.60
N PRO A 69 10.11 22.11 -7.05
CA PRO A 69 11.47 22.58 -6.89
C PRO A 69 11.85 23.65 -7.93
N THR A 70 13.07 24.21 -7.81
CA THR A 70 13.57 25.25 -8.73
C THR A 70 13.74 24.78 -10.18
N ASN A 71 13.93 23.49 -10.44
CA ASN A 71 13.96 22.95 -11.80
C ASN A 71 12.56 22.77 -12.41
N GLY A 72 11.50 22.93 -11.61
CA GLY A 72 10.11 22.90 -12.05
C GLY A 72 9.51 21.51 -12.21
N ASP A 73 10.14 20.45 -11.68
CA ASP A 73 9.51 19.11 -11.65
C ASP A 73 8.18 19.18 -10.92
N VAL A 74 7.20 18.41 -11.38
CA VAL A 74 5.81 18.40 -10.93
C VAL A 74 5.31 16.97 -10.73
N ASN A 75 4.04 16.82 -10.41
CA ASN A 75 3.38 15.55 -10.17
C ASN A 75 4.00 14.83 -8.96
N PRO A 76 3.73 15.31 -7.72
CA PRO A 76 4.22 14.68 -6.51
C PRO A 76 3.58 13.29 -6.31
N TYR A 77 4.41 12.28 -6.10
CA TYR A 77 3.97 10.89 -6.02
C TYR A 77 4.35 10.21 -4.72
N GLY A 78 5.65 9.95 -4.51
CA GLY A 78 6.11 9.22 -3.33
C GLY A 78 6.17 10.11 -2.10
N VAL A 79 5.74 9.60 -0.96
CA VAL A 79 5.72 10.31 0.33
C VAL A 79 6.33 9.43 1.40
N ALA A 80 7.30 9.95 2.18
CA ALA A 80 7.90 9.21 3.29
C ALA A 80 8.35 10.11 4.44
N PHE A 81 7.91 9.83 5.65
CA PHE A 81 8.42 10.47 6.85
C PHE A 81 9.80 9.96 7.24
N VAL A 82 10.66 10.86 7.70
CA VAL A 82 11.93 10.51 8.33
C VAL A 82 11.66 10.05 9.77
N PRO A 83 11.95 8.76 10.09
CA PRO A 83 11.59 8.19 11.37
C PRO A 83 12.43 8.73 12.52
N ASN A 84 11.92 8.58 13.75
CA ASN A 84 12.69 8.78 14.96
C ASN A 84 13.92 7.86 14.97
N GLY A 85 15.06 8.37 15.45
CA GLY A 85 16.32 7.64 15.48
C GLY A 85 17.07 7.58 14.12
N PHE A 86 16.62 8.31 13.10
CA PHE A 86 17.37 8.44 11.85
C PHE A 86 18.77 9.05 12.13
N PRO A 87 19.86 8.52 11.52
CA PRO A 87 21.22 8.96 11.80
C PRO A 87 21.46 10.43 11.48
N ALA A 88 22.06 11.15 12.41
CA ALA A 88 22.45 12.56 12.25
C ALA A 88 23.61 12.74 11.26
N GLY A 89 23.83 13.97 10.79
CA GLY A 89 24.99 14.38 9.97
C GLY A 89 24.71 14.41 8.47
N GLY A 90 23.45 14.27 8.05
CA GLY A 90 22.98 14.48 6.67
C GLY A 90 22.10 15.72 6.52
N LEU A 91 21.31 15.75 5.43
CA LEU A 91 20.32 16.79 5.16
C LEU A 91 18.96 16.51 5.82
N LEU A 92 18.75 15.28 6.29
CA LEU A 92 17.50 14.82 6.87
C LEU A 92 17.58 14.78 8.39
N ASN A 93 16.48 15.19 9.02
CA ASN A 93 16.28 15.11 10.46
C ASN A 93 15.00 14.32 10.76
N PRO A 94 14.90 13.65 11.93
CA PRO A 94 13.65 13.03 12.34
C PRO A 94 12.47 14.01 12.26
N GLY A 95 11.37 13.54 11.67
CA GLY A 95 10.18 14.35 11.47
C GLY A 95 10.11 15.13 10.17
N ASP A 96 11.20 15.24 9.40
CA ASP A 96 11.11 15.71 8.01
C ASP A 96 10.24 14.76 7.18
N LEU A 97 9.67 15.27 6.09
CA LEU A 97 8.93 14.51 5.10
C LEU A 97 9.64 14.63 3.75
N LEU A 98 9.70 13.53 3.01
CA LEU A 98 10.18 13.50 1.63
C LEU A 98 9.02 13.34 0.66
N VAL A 99 9.10 14.02 -0.49
CA VAL A 99 8.14 13.90 -1.60
C VAL A 99 8.92 13.77 -2.90
N SER A 100 8.66 12.71 -3.69
CA SER A 100 9.23 12.55 -5.04
C SER A 100 8.31 13.15 -6.10
N ASN A 101 8.89 13.76 -7.13
CA ASN A 101 8.18 14.27 -8.30
C ASN A 101 8.37 13.31 -9.49
N PHE A 102 7.29 12.87 -10.10
CA PHE A 102 7.30 11.89 -11.18
C PHE A 102 7.51 12.51 -12.57
N ASN A 103 7.11 13.76 -12.75
CA ASN A 103 7.15 14.46 -14.03
C ASN A 103 8.17 15.60 -14.01
N ASN A 104 8.72 15.91 -15.19
CA ASN A 104 9.54 17.11 -15.37
C ASN A 104 8.66 18.37 -15.48
N ASN A 105 9.30 19.53 -15.69
CA ASN A 105 8.63 20.83 -15.85
C ASN A 105 7.76 20.97 -17.12
N GLN A 106 7.76 19.99 -18.01
CA GLN A 106 6.86 19.90 -19.16
C GLN A 106 5.69 18.96 -18.87
N ASN A 107 5.57 18.48 -17.63
CA ASN A 107 4.58 17.50 -17.18
C ASN A 107 4.62 16.19 -17.99
N LEU A 108 5.82 15.75 -18.40
CA LEU A 108 6.01 14.47 -19.07
C LEU A 108 6.17 13.36 -18.02
N GLN A 109 5.31 12.35 -18.09
CA GLN A 109 5.27 11.26 -17.12
C GLN A 109 6.56 10.42 -17.13
N GLY A 110 7.03 10.01 -15.95
CA GLY A 110 8.24 9.20 -15.83
C GLY A 110 9.53 9.91 -16.25
N THR A 111 9.60 11.22 -16.04
CA THR A 111 10.79 12.04 -16.36
C THR A 111 11.22 12.98 -15.23
N GLY A 112 10.55 12.93 -14.09
CA GLY A 112 10.89 13.68 -12.88
C GLY A 112 12.16 13.14 -12.20
N THR A 113 12.98 14.04 -11.67
CA THR A 113 14.33 13.73 -11.19
C THR A 113 14.56 14.15 -9.74
N THR A 114 13.55 14.73 -9.08
CA THR A 114 13.71 15.39 -7.80
C THR A 114 12.94 14.74 -6.65
N ILE A 115 13.55 14.83 -5.45
CA ILE A 115 12.88 14.59 -4.17
C ILE A 115 12.98 15.87 -3.35
N ILE A 116 11.84 16.36 -2.89
CA ILE A 116 11.72 17.52 -2.01
C ILE A 116 11.70 17.05 -0.55
N LYS A 117 12.34 17.82 0.32
CA LYS A 117 12.21 17.71 1.77
C LYS A 117 11.27 18.81 2.28
N VAL A 118 10.33 18.44 3.12
CA VAL A 118 9.46 19.34 3.88
C VAL A 118 9.79 19.18 5.36
N ALA A 119 10.28 20.25 5.98
CA ALA A 119 10.57 20.26 7.40
C ALA A 119 9.27 20.31 8.24
N PRO A 120 9.30 19.95 9.55
CA PRO A 120 8.12 20.00 10.41
C PRO A 120 7.42 21.36 10.53
N ASN A 121 8.11 22.45 10.19
CA ASN A 121 7.57 23.81 10.15
C ASN A 121 7.03 24.24 8.78
N GLY A 122 6.90 23.30 7.81
CA GLY A 122 6.44 23.56 6.45
C GLY A 122 7.54 24.03 5.48
N GLN A 123 8.75 24.34 5.94
CA GLN A 123 9.80 24.81 5.03
C GLN A 123 10.24 23.73 4.05
N THR A 124 10.13 24.01 2.76
CA THR A 124 10.54 23.11 1.68
C THR A 124 11.98 23.35 1.24
N SER A 125 12.65 22.29 0.82
CA SER A 125 14.00 22.35 0.23
C SER A 125 14.27 21.13 -0.65
N LEU A 126 15.20 21.27 -1.59
CA LEU A 126 15.63 20.15 -2.41
C LEU A 126 16.45 19.15 -1.57
N PHE A 127 16.07 17.88 -1.56
CA PHE A 127 16.85 16.80 -0.95
C PHE A 127 17.72 16.07 -1.97
N PHE A 128 17.13 15.68 -3.11
CA PHE A 128 17.82 14.95 -4.17
C PHE A 128 17.43 15.48 -5.53
N GLN A 129 18.42 15.57 -6.41
CA GLN A 129 18.21 15.77 -7.84
C GLN A 129 19.13 14.80 -8.59
N GLY A 130 18.52 13.89 -9.34
CA GLY A 130 19.23 12.96 -10.20
C GLY A 130 19.47 13.50 -11.58
N THR A 131 20.10 12.69 -12.42
CA THR A 131 20.33 12.97 -13.86
C THR A 131 19.36 12.12 -14.67
N ALA A 132 18.63 12.75 -15.58
CA ALA A 132 17.74 12.04 -16.49
C ALA A 132 18.48 10.97 -17.33
N PRO A 133 17.86 9.83 -17.68
CA PRO A 133 16.43 9.55 -17.51
C PRO A 133 16.12 8.97 -16.11
N LEU A 134 15.25 9.64 -15.38
CA LEU A 134 14.64 9.15 -14.15
C LEU A 134 13.14 9.39 -14.19
N GLY A 135 12.37 8.59 -13.47
CA GLY A 135 10.95 8.75 -13.23
C GLY A 135 10.66 8.26 -11.81
N LEU A 136 10.72 9.18 -10.83
CA LEU A 136 10.61 8.85 -9.42
C LEU A 136 9.15 8.64 -9.06
N SER A 137 8.74 7.38 -8.96
CA SER A 137 7.35 6.96 -8.77
C SER A 137 6.92 6.96 -7.29
N THR A 138 5.79 6.34 -6.97
CA THR A 138 5.17 6.38 -5.64
C THR A 138 6.00 5.72 -4.56
N GLY A 139 6.76 4.68 -4.90
CA GLY A 139 7.58 3.97 -3.92
C GLY A 139 8.71 4.84 -3.36
N LEU A 140 8.58 5.25 -2.11
CA LEU A 140 9.57 6.03 -1.37
C LEU A 140 9.62 5.59 0.08
N ALA A 141 10.82 5.31 0.61
CA ALA A 141 11.00 4.92 2.00
C ALA A 141 12.29 5.47 2.59
N VAL A 142 12.25 5.83 3.86
CA VAL A 142 13.40 6.25 4.65
C VAL A 142 13.81 5.12 5.58
N LEU A 143 15.03 4.59 5.39
CA LEU A 143 15.53 3.41 6.09
C LEU A 143 16.31 3.79 7.36
N LYS A 144 16.19 2.96 8.40
CA LYS A 144 16.83 3.15 9.73
C LYS A 144 18.34 3.38 9.68
N LYS A 145 19.01 2.87 8.63
CA LYS A 145 20.46 3.01 8.48
C LYS A 145 20.91 4.32 7.78
N GLY A 146 20.03 5.28 7.60
CA GLY A 146 20.37 6.59 7.04
C GLY A 146 20.30 6.64 5.50
N PHE A 147 19.48 5.77 4.89
CA PHE A 147 19.29 5.75 3.46
C PHE A 147 17.85 6.09 3.10
N VAL A 148 17.68 6.55 1.88
CA VAL A 148 16.39 6.70 1.22
C VAL A 148 16.36 5.75 0.03
N LEU A 149 15.34 4.92 -0.04
CA LEU A 149 15.05 4.06 -1.17
C LEU A 149 13.90 4.70 -1.97
N VAL A 150 14.04 4.79 -3.29
CA VAL A 150 12.98 5.31 -4.17
C VAL A 150 12.84 4.43 -5.40
N ALA A 151 11.61 4.19 -5.81
CA ALA A 151 11.29 3.51 -7.05
C ALA A 151 11.51 4.46 -8.23
N ASN A 152 12.03 3.90 -9.32
CA ASN A 152 12.35 4.61 -10.54
C ASN A 152 11.77 3.87 -11.73
N CYS A 153 10.77 4.45 -12.37
CA CYS A 153 10.06 3.94 -13.55
C CYS A 153 10.19 4.97 -14.69
N PRO A 154 11.37 5.08 -15.32
CA PRO A 154 11.66 6.12 -16.31
C PRO A 154 10.98 5.86 -17.65
N THR A 155 10.68 6.93 -18.37
CA THR A 155 10.20 6.89 -19.74
C THR A 155 11.10 7.69 -20.67
N THR A 156 10.88 7.49 -21.97
CA THR A 156 11.55 8.27 -23.03
C THR A 156 10.55 9.22 -23.70
N GLY A 157 10.01 10.19 -22.95
CA GLY A 157 9.07 11.17 -23.51
C GLY A 157 7.65 11.06 -22.96
N GLY A 158 7.46 10.41 -21.81
CA GLY A 158 6.20 10.45 -21.08
C GLY A 158 5.11 9.49 -21.57
N ALA A 159 5.47 8.44 -22.31
CA ALA A 159 4.50 7.46 -22.83
C ALA A 159 4.86 6.03 -22.41
N THR A 160 3.86 5.23 -22.05
CA THR A 160 4.02 3.84 -21.59
C THR A 160 4.79 2.93 -22.56
N PRO A 161 4.58 2.97 -23.88
CA PRO A 161 5.38 2.15 -24.81
C PRO A 161 6.88 2.45 -24.75
N MET A 162 7.27 3.56 -24.14
CA MET A 162 8.65 3.99 -23.94
C MET A 162 9.14 3.77 -22.50
N ALA A 163 8.31 3.19 -21.64
CA ALA A 163 8.72 2.85 -20.26
C ALA A 163 9.85 1.83 -20.25
N GLN A 164 10.80 2.03 -19.35
CA GLN A 164 11.91 1.11 -19.11
C GLN A 164 11.56 0.15 -17.98
N PRO A 165 12.25 -0.99 -17.84
CA PRO A 165 12.04 -1.91 -16.71
C PRO A 165 12.13 -1.23 -15.34
N GLY A 166 12.95 -0.19 -15.23
CA GLY A 166 13.12 0.58 -14.01
C GLY A 166 14.12 -0.04 -13.02
N SER A 167 14.14 0.54 -11.83
CA SER A 167 15.10 0.17 -10.76
C SER A 167 14.64 0.73 -9.41
N LEU A 168 15.37 0.36 -8.34
CA LEU A 168 15.27 1.07 -7.06
C LEU A 168 16.58 1.85 -6.85
N LEU A 169 16.47 3.13 -6.50
CA LEU A 169 17.62 3.99 -6.22
C LEU A 169 17.85 4.05 -4.73
N LEU A 170 19.10 3.84 -4.30
CA LEU A 170 19.53 4.01 -2.92
C LEU A 170 20.31 5.32 -2.79
N ILE A 171 19.77 6.24 -1.99
CA ILE A 171 20.28 7.60 -1.77
C ILE A 171 20.72 7.69 -0.30
N ASN A 172 21.86 8.32 -0.02
CA ASN A 172 22.31 8.53 1.35
C ASN A 172 21.62 9.75 2.00
N SER A 173 21.82 9.93 3.31
CA SER A 173 21.25 11.07 4.07
C SER A 173 21.72 12.45 3.61
N LYS A 174 22.72 12.54 2.72
CA LYS A 174 23.22 13.77 2.11
C LYS A 174 22.62 14.05 0.73
N GLY A 175 21.62 13.26 0.30
CA GLY A 175 21.00 13.42 -1.02
C GLY A 175 21.87 12.92 -2.18
N GLN A 176 22.79 12.01 -1.96
CA GLN A 176 23.66 11.47 -3.00
C GLN A 176 23.23 10.05 -3.38
N LEU A 177 23.05 9.79 -4.67
CA LEU A 177 22.81 8.45 -5.18
C LEU A 177 24.06 7.60 -4.96
N ILE A 178 23.92 6.48 -4.26
CA ILE A 178 25.03 5.57 -3.92
C ILE A 178 24.90 4.21 -4.60
N ASN A 179 23.68 3.81 -4.98
CA ASN A 179 23.46 2.55 -5.68
C ASN A 179 22.18 2.60 -6.51
N THR A 180 22.17 1.82 -7.60
CA THR A 180 20.99 1.54 -8.42
C THR A 180 20.76 0.04 -8.44
N ILE A 181 19.68 -0.40 -7.82
CA ILE A 181 19.32 -1.81 -7.71
C ILE A 181 18.49 -2.18 -8.93
N VAL A 182 19.05 -3.04 -9.78
CA VAL A 182 18.36 -3.63 -10.93
C VAL A 182 18.15 -5.12 -10.70
N SER A 183 17.01 -5.64 -11.13
CA SER A 183 16.69 -7.06 -11.03
C SER A 183 15.67 -7.44 -12.10
N PRO A 184 15.71 -8.66 -12.64
CA PRO A 184 14.63 -9.15 -13.50
C PRO A 184 13.25 -9.17 -12.81
N MET A 185 13.24 -9.11 -11.47
CA MET A 185 12.02 -9.05 -10.66
C MET A 185 11.48 -7.61 -10.49
N ILE A 186 12.15 -6.60 -11.03
CA ILE A 186 11.72 -5.20 -11.04
C ILE A 186 11.32 -4.86 -12.47
N GLN A 187 10.03 -4.58 -12.69
CA GLN A 187 9.47 -4.34 -14.02
C GLN A 187 8.41 -3.21 -13.96
N GLY A 188 8.87 -1.97 -14.04
CA GLY A 188 8.05 -0.80 -13.80
C GLY A 188 7.65 -0.70 -12.33
N PRO A 189 8.61 -0.46 -11.41
CA PRO A 189 8.34 -0.38 -9.98
C PRO A 189 7.52 0.89 -9.72
N TRP A 190 6.20 0.73 -9.55
CA TRP A 190 5.31 1.87 -9.32
C TRP A 190 5.35 2.29 -7.86
N ASP A 191 5.12 1.34 -6.98
CA ASP A 191 5.20 1.54 -5.53
C ASP A 191 5.95 0.39 -4.88
N PHE A 192 6.33 0.58 -3.64
CA PHE A 192 6.82 -0.48 -2.77
C PHE A 192 6.57 -0.15 -1.29
N THR A 193 6.46 -1.16 -0.48
CA THR A 193 6.56 -1.04 0.97
C THR A 193 7.77 -1.80 1.49
N VAL A 194 8.26 -1.42 2.69
CA VAL A 194 9.45 -2.02 3.29
C VAL A 194 9.19 -2.56 4.69
N HIS A 195 9.83 -3.69 5.00
CA HIS A 195 10.04 -4.12 6.39
C HIS A 195 11.52 -3.98 6.73
N ASP A 196 11.84 -2.93 7.48
CA ASP A 196 13.20 -2.51 7.79
C ASP A 196 13.64 -3.01 9.18
N GLU A 197 14.52 -4.02 9.21
CA GLU A 197 15.16 -4.56 10.41
C GLU A 197 16.59 -3.99 10.61
N GLY A 198 16.91 -2.85 10.00
CA GLY A 198 18.22 -2.21 10.04
C GLY A 198 19.15 -2.72 8.95
N ASN A 199 19.95 -3.74 9.21
CA ASN A 199 20.87 -4.29 8.19
C ASN A 199 20.16 -5.17 7.16
N LYS A 200 18.94 -5.62 7.43
CA LYS A 200 18.12 -6.40 6.52
C LYS A 200 16.86 -5.63 6.21
N VAL A 201 16.51 -5.55 4.95
CA VAL A 201 15.30 -4.88 4.50
C VAL A 201 14.58 -5.79 3.51
N LYS A 202 13.33 -6.13 3.79
CA LYS A 202 12.44 -6.71 2.79
C LYS A 202 11.75 -5.57 2.06
N VAL A 203 11.76 -5.63 0.74
CA VAL A 203 11.10 -4.66 -0.12
C VAL A 203 10.08 -5.40 -0.98
N PHE A 204 8.82 -5.01 -0.87
CA PHE A 204 7.72 -5.56 -1.66
C PHE A 204 7.40 -4.56 -2.78
N VAL A 205 7.70 -4.92 -4.01
CA VAL A 205 7.66 -4.03 -5.17
C VAL A 205 6.48 -4.36 -6.07
N SER A 206 5.61 -3.40 -6.28
CA SER A 206 4.51 -3.47 -7.25
C SER A 206 5.02 -3.14 -8.65
N ASN A 207 4.89 -4.08 -9.59
CA ASN A 207 5.42 -4.01 -10.94
C ASN A 207 4.27 -3.79 -11.95
N VAL A 208 4.04 -2.55 -12.37
CA VAL A 208 2.91 -2.22 -13.26
C VAL A 208 3.07 -2.79 -14.67
N LEU A 209 4.29 -2.96 -15.17
CA LEU A 209 4.51 -3.49 -16.53
C LEU A 209 4.28 -5.00 -16.66
N THR A 210 4.14 -5.72 -15.55
CA THR A 210 3.97 -7.19 -15.56
C THR A 210 2.80 -7.69 -14.74
N GLY A 211 2.09 -6.80 -14.02
CA GLY A 211 0.98 -7.17 -13.14
C GLY A 211 1.42 -8.11 -12.01
N THR A 212 2.62 -7.87 -11.45
CA THR A 212 3.20 -8.72 -10.40
C THR A 212 3.61 -7.92 -9.19
N VAL A 213 3.74 -8.60 -8.04
CA VAL A 213 4.42 -8.07 -6.85
C VAL A 213 5.61 -8.96 -6.53
N SER A 214 6.77 -8.34 -6.38
CA SER A 214 8.03 -9.03 -6.07
C SER A 214 8.50 -8.68 -4.66
N ARG A 215 9.03 -9.66 -3.93
CA ARG A 215 9.79 -9.44 -2.70
C ARG A 215 11.28 -9.51 -2.99
N LEU A 216 12.02 -8.47 -2.57
CA LEU A 216 13.47 -8.45 -2.55
C LEU A 216 13.95 -8.44 -1.10
N GLU A 217 14.99 -9.21 -0.79
CA GLU A 217 15.69 -9.15 0.49
C GLU A 217 17.03 -8.44 0.30
N LEU A 218 17.15 -7.26 0.88
CA LEU A 218 18.35 -6.44 0.83
C LEU A 218 19.16 -6.62 2.10
N VAL A 219 20.48 -6.60 1.96
CA VAL A 219 21.43 -6.48 3.08
C VAL A 219 22.22 -5.19 2.90
N LEU A 220 22.18 -4.35 3.92
CA LEU A 220 22.88 -3.07 3.99
C LEU A 220 24.13 -3.22 4.87
N ASP A 221 25.30 -2.92 4.31
CA ASP A 221 26.58 -2.97 5.02
C ASP A 221 27.42 -1.73 4.65
N GLY A 222 27.53 -0.76 5.59
CA GLY A 222 28.38 0.40 5.47
C GLY A 222 28.20 1.28 4.23
N GLY A 223 27.00 1.26 3.62
CA GLY A 223 26.71 1.96 2.36
C GLY A 223 26.69 1.04 1.12
N ASN A 224 27.10 -0.21 1.27
CA ASN A 224 26.89 -1.22 0.25
C ASN A 224 25.50 -1.84 0.40
N VAL A 225 24.87 -2.17 -0.72
CA VAL A 225 23.62 -2.92 -0.76
C VAL A 225 23.80 -4.18 -1.59
N ALA A 226 23.30 -5.30 -1.09
CA ALA A 226 23.26 -6.56 -1.83
C ALA A 226 21.83 -7.11 -1.82
N VAL A 227 21.35 -7.53 -2.99
CA VAL A 227 20.11 -8.32 -3.11
C VAL A 227 20.47 -9.76 -2.77
N LYS A 228 19.97 -10.28 -1.66
CA LYS A 228 20.23 -11.67 -1.21
C LYS A 228 19.30 -12.68 -1.87
N SER A 229 18.04 -12.28 -2.01
CA SER A 229 17.02 -13.07 -2.70
C SER A 229 16.00 -12.16 -3.34
N ALA A 230 15.33 -12.66 -4.37
CA ALA A 230 14.20 -12.01 -4.99
C ALA A 230 13.23 -13.08 -5.51
N ALA A 231 11.92 -12.84 -5.33
CA ALA A 231 10.87 -13.74 -5.79
C ALA A 231 9.62 -12.95 -6.17
N VAL A 232 8.89 -13.40 -7.19
CA VAL A 232 7.53 -12.96 -7.46
C VAL A 232 6.60 -13.68 -6.48
N ILE A 233 5.94 -12.93 -5.60
CA ILE A 233 5.07 -13.47 -4.54
C ILE A 233 3.59 -13.33 -4.86
N ALA A 234 3.22 -12.40 -5.77
CA ALA A 234 1.86 -12.26 -6.28
C ALA A 234 1.87 -11.88 -7.76
N SER A 235 0.82 -12.27 -8.50
CA SER A 235 0.74 -12.07 -9.94
C SER A 235 -0.69 -12.18 -10.46
N GLY A 236 -0.91 -11.75 -11.71
CA GLY A 236 -2.21 -11.84 -12.37
C GLY A 236 -3.09 -10.63 -12.10
N TYR A 237 -2.51 -9.54 -11.62
CA TYR A 237 -3.19 -8.24 -11.57
C TYR A 237 -3.38 -7.69 -12.98
N THR A 238 -4.53 -7.07 -13.22
CA THR A 238 -4.78 -6.37 -14.48
C THR A 238 -3.75 -5.26 -14.66
N HIS A 239 -3.06 -5.27 -15.79
CA HIS A 239 -2.06 -4.25 -16.13
C HIS A 239 -2.12 -3.92 -17.62
N ARG A 240 -2.01 -2.66 -17.95
CA ARG A 240 -2.00 -2.15 -19.33
C ARG A 240 -1.62 -0.69 -19.36
N PRO A 241 -1.14 -0.17 -20.53
CA PRO A 241 -1.13 1.25 -20.80
C PRO A 241 -2.53 1.86 -20.68
N ASP A 242 -2.60 3.06 -20.12
CA ASP A 242 -3.85 3.76 -19.93
C ASP A 242 -3.67 5.26 -20.27
N PRO A 243 -4.50 5.84 -21.14
CA PRO A 243 -4.34 7.24 -21.57
C PRO A 243 -4.56 8.26 -20.45
N ALA A 244 -5.36 7.93 -19.43
CA ALA A 244 -5.67 8.83 -18.32
C ALA A 244 -4.62 8.76 -17.22
N THR A 245 -4.12 7.54 -16.92
CA THR A 245 -3.28 7.27 -15.75
C THR A 245 -1.88 6.78 -16.09
N PHE A 246 -1.46 6.89 -17.37
CA PHE A 246 -0.20 6.41 -17.91
C PHE A 246 -0.09 4.88 -17.95
N GLU A 247 -0.20 4.22 -16.83
CA GLU A 247 -0.19 2.76 -16.68
C GLU A 247 -1.12 2.36 -15.53
N VAL A 248 -1.90 1.32 -15.70
CA VAL A 248 -2.65 0.70 -14.61
C VAL A 248 -2.09 -0.68 -14.29
N GLY A 249 -2.07 -1.03 -13.00
CA GLY A 249 -1.50 -2.29 -12.54
C GLY A 249 -1.66 -2.45 -11.03
N PRO A 250 -0.90 -3.34 -10.39
CA PRO A 250 -0.67 -3.29 -8.96
C PRO A 250 0.14 -2.03 -8.64
N THR A 251 -0.30 -1.28 -7.65
CA THR A 251 0.26 0.04 -7.31
C THR A 251 0.62 0.10 -5.84
N GLY A 252 -0.20 0.75 -4.99
CA GLY A 252 0.08 0.91 -3.58
C GLY A 252 0.17 -0.40 -2.83
N SER A 253 1.05 -0.46 -1.83
CA SER A 253 1.16 -1.62 -0.96
C SER A 253 1.45 -1.26 0.49
N ALA A 254 0.93 -2.06 1.42
CA ALA A 254 1.20 -1.93 2.84
C ALA A 254 1.46 -3.31 3.46
N TYR A 255 2.52 -3.43 4.25
CA TYR A 255 2.89 -4.71 4.88
C TYR A 255 2.62 -4.69 6.37
N ASP A 256 1.88 -5.69 6.83
CA ASP A 256 1.67 -5.98 8.24
C ASP A 256 2.66 -7.07 8.71
N PRO A 257 3.73 -6.69 9.41
CA PRO A 257 4.74 -7.64 9.86
C PRO A 257 4.27 -8.54 11.01
N GLN A 258 3.20 -8.18 11.71
CA GLN A 258 2.67 -8.98 12.83
C GLN A 258 1.91 -10.21 12.31
N ASN A 259 1.17 -10.04 11.22
CA ASN A 259 0.37 -11.08 10.61
C ASN A 259 1.02 -11.68 9.35
N ASP A 260 2.18 -11.17 8.91
CA ASP A 260 2.87 -11.52 7.67
C ASP A 260 1.93 -11.41 6.45
N VAL A 261 1.22 -10.28 6.35
CA VAL A 261 0.28 -9.99 5.27
C VAL A 261 0.72 -8.74 4.50
N LEU A 262 0.80 -8.88 3.19
CA LEU A 262 0.96 -7.74 2.28
C LEU A 262 -0.39 -7.39 1.68
N TYR A 263 -0.86 -6.17 1.90
CA TYR A 263 -1.99 -5.60 1.20
C TYR A 263 -1.51 -4.94 -0.09
N VAL A 264 -2.28 -5.11 -1.17
CA VAL A 264 -1.94 -4.61 -2.51
C VAL A 264 -3.15 -3.94 -3.12
N ALA A 265 -3.02 -2.65 -3.42
CA ALA A 265 -3.96 -1.93 -4.26
C ALA A 265 -3.67 -2.25 -5.73
N SER A 266 -4.70 -2.50 -6.50
CA SER A 266 -4.60 -2.72 -7.94
C SER A 266 -5.48 -1.71 -8.66
N THR A 267 -4.86 -0.69 -9.25
CA THR A 267 -5.57 0.32 -10.03
C THR A 267 -6.33 -0.33 -11.19
N GLY A 268 -5.67 -1.26 -11.89
CA GLY A 268 -6.25 -1.91 -13.06
C GLY A 268 -7.46 -2.79 -12.77
N ASP A 269 -7.53 -3.37 -11.58
CA ASP A 269 -8.68 -4.16 -11.10
C ASP A 269 -9.70 -3.29 -10.36
N ASN A 270 -9.30 -2.09 -9.88
CA ASN A 270 -10.03 -1.24 -8.94
C ASN A 270 -10.43 -2.01 -7.67
N GLU A 271 -9.49 -2.73 -7.10
CA GLU A 271 -9.68 -3.68 -5.99
C GLU A 271 -8.46 -3.66 -5.06
N VAL A 272 -8.63 -4.13 -3.83
CA VAL A 272 -7.54 -4.33 -2.85
C VAL A 272 -7.49 -5.79 -2.42
N PHE A 273 -6.28 -6.34 -2.38
CA PHE A 273 -6.02 -7.75 -2.09
C PHE A 273 -5.09 -7.92 -0.89
N ALA A 274 -5.13 -9.09 -0.25
CA ALA A 274 -4.21 -9.52 0.81
C ALA A 274 -3.43 -10.76 0.38
N VAL A 275 -2.12 -10.67 0.40
CA VAL A 275 -1.17 -11.77 0.14
C VAL A 275 -0.60 -12.23 1.48
N LYS A 276 -0.95 -13.45 1.91
CA LYS A 276 -0.52 -14.03 3.19
C LYS A 276 0.89 -14.60 3.09
N ASN A 277 1.58 -14.69 4.25
CA ASN A 277 2.97 -15.17 4.34
C ASN A 277 3.93 -14.44 3.39
N ALA A 278 3.66 -13.17 3.10
CA ALA A 278 4.38 -12.40 2.07
C ALA A 278 5.87 -12.24 2.38
N GLY A 279 6.23 -12.20 3.67
CA GLY A 279 7.62 -12.11 4.12
C GLY A 279 8.44 -13.39 3.97
N ALA A 280 7.80 -14.55 3.77
CA ALA A 280 8.44 -15.85 3.67
C ALA A 280 8.23 -16.55 2.32
N GLU A 281 7.13 -16.25 1.61
CA GLU A 281 6.74 -16.95 0.39
C GLU A 281 7.74 -16.68 -0.76
N ASN A 282 8.02 -17.70 -1.56
CA ASN A 282 8.94 -17.64 -2.71
C ASN A 282 8.27 -17.98 -4.04
N GLN A 283 6.93 -18.16 -4.02
CA GLN A 283 6.15 -18.45 -5.21
C GLN A 283 4.91 -17.55 -5.24
N SER A 284 4.45 -17.23 -6.44
CA SER A 284 3.25 -16.42 -6.60
C SER A 284 2.01 -17.12 -6.03
N GLN A 285 1.24 -16.40 -5.23
CA GLN A 285 -0.06 -16.79 -4.69
C GLN A 285 -1.23 -16.24 -5.53
N GLY A 286 -1.00 -15.97 -6.82
CA GLY A 286 -1.94 -15.24 -7.65
C GLY A 286 -2.11 -13.80 -7.14
N ARG A 287 -3.30 -13.23 -7.23
CA ARG A 287 -3.59 -11.88 -6.70
C ARG A 287 -3.73 -11.82 -5.17
N GLY A 288 -3.77 -12.98 -4.50
CA GLY A 288 -4.13 -13.06 -3.09
C GLY A 288 -5.64 -13.08 -2.86
N GLN A 289 -6.06 -12.83 -1.61
CA GLN A 289 -7.47 -12.78 -1.21
C GLN A 289 -8.01 -11.37 -1.47
N LEU A 290 -9.16 -11.25 -2.14
CA LEU A 290 -9.89 -9.99 -2.27
C LEU A 290 -10.32 -9.49 -0.89
N ILE A 291 -9.96 -8.25 -0.54
CA ILE A 291 -10.31 -7.58 0.72
C ILE A 291 -11.40 -6.54 0.49
N TYR A 292 -11.18 -5.65 -0.50
CA TYR A 292 -12.11 -4.56 -0.74
C TYR A 292 -12.35 -4.38 -2.24
N LYS A 293 -13.62 -4.24 -2.58
CA LYS A 293 -14.11 -3.93 -3.92
C LYS A 293 -15.39 -3.13 -3.76
N ASP A 294 -15.35 -1.89 -4.18
CA ASP A 294 -16.49 -1.01 -4.07
C ASP A 294 -16.49 -0.04 -5.26
N HIS A 295 -17.55 -0.08 -6.06
CA HIS A 295 -17.69 0.80 -7.22
C HIS A 295 -18.24 2.20 -6.85
N VAL A 296 -18.50 2.45 -5.57
CA VAL A 296 -19.02 3.73 -5.05
C VAL A 296 -17.88 4.60 -4.51
N HIS A 297 -16.86 3.98 -3.89
CA HIS A 297 -15.80 4.71 -3.20
C HIS A 297 -14.40 4.45 -3.78
N LEU A 298 -14.18 3.38 -4.59
CA LEU A 298 -12.91 3.17 -5.28
C LEU A 298 -12.96 3.68 -6.72
N HIS A 299 -12.07 4.61 -7.01
CA HIS A 299 -11.95 5.31 -8.30
C HIS A 299 -10.51 5.21 -8.83
N GLY A 300 -10.00 3.97 -8.98
CA GLY A 300 -8.63 3.70 -9.36
C GLY A 300 -7.66 3.72 -8.19
N ALA A 301 -7.79 2.73 -7.29
CA ALA A 301 -6.94 2.56 -6.12
C ALA A 301 -5.46 2.69 -6.45
N LEU A 302 -4.72 3.63 -5.82
CA LEU A 302 -3.34 3.99 -6.19
C LEU A 302 -2.34 3.79 -5.05
N ALA A 303 -2.08 4.77 -4.19
CA ALA A 303 -1.21 4.60 -3.04
C ALA A 303 -1.97 4.00 -1.85
N MET A 304 -1.25 3.31 -0.96
CA MET A 304 -1.87 2.68 0.20
C MET A 304 -0.94 2.68 1.42
N VAL A 305 -1.52 2.88 2.60
CA VAL A 305 -0.83 2.69 3.88
C VAL A 305 -1.70 1.92 4.86
N LEU A 306 -1.06 1.21 5.79
CA LEU A 306 -1.68 0.62 6.97
C LEU A 306 -1.56 1.62 8.13
N ALA A 307 -2.69 2.08 8.63
CA ALA A 307 -2.75 3.00 9.74
C ALA A 307 -2.55 2.30 11.10
N PRO A 308 -2.13 3.02 12.15
CA PRO A 308 -1.92 2.45 13.48
C PRO A 308 -3.17 1.82 14.12
N ASN A 309 -4.38 2.25 13.73
CA ASN A 309 -5.64 1.65 14.14
C ASN A 309 -5.97 0.34 13.38
N GLY A 310 -5.08 -0.14 12.50
CA GLY A 310 -5.29 -1.34 11.70
C GLY A 310 -6.15 -1.15 10.46
N HIS A 311 -6.51 0.09 10.10
CA HIS A 311 -7.23 0.38 8.87
C HIS A 311 -6.29 0.58 7.68
N LEU A 312 -6.81 0.37 6.47
CA LEU A 312 -6.14 0.70 5.23
C LEU A 312 -6.66 2.05 4.72
N LEU A 313 -5.73 2.93 4.36
CA LEU A 313 -6.01 4.18 3.67
C LEU A 313 -5.51 4.04 2.24
N VAL A 314 -6.38 4.30 1.26
CA VAL A 314 -6.08 4.15 -0.17
C VAL A 314 -6.47 5.43 -0.90
N SER A 315 -5.55 5.99 -1.69
CA SER A 315 -5.87 7.11 -2.57
C SER A 315 -6.48 6.63 -3.88
N ASN A 316 -7.37 7.44 -4.45
CA ASN A 316 -7.99 7.24 -5.75
C ASN A 316 -7.31 8.09 -6.82
N SER A 317 -6.87 7.47 -7.91
CA SER A 317 -6.29 8.18 -9.06
C SER A 317 -7.32 8.78 -10.00
N ASP A 318 -8.60 8.47 -9.80
CA ASP A 318 -9.76 8.79 -10.66
C ASP A 318 -9.64 8.29 -12.11
N GLY A 319 -8.59 7.54 -12.42
CA GLY A 319 -8.35 7.00 -13.76
C GLY A 319 -9.22 5.79 -14.13
N ILE A 320 -9.78 5.11 -13.12
CA ILE A 320 -10.67 3.95 -13.29
C ILE A 320 -11.93 4.17 -12.48
N ASN A 321 -13.09 4.01 -13.08
CA ASN A 321 -14.39 4.21 -12.44
C ASN A 321 -14.56 5.63 -11.85
N PRO A 322 -14.22 6.72 -12.57
CA PRO A 322 -14.28 8.06 -12.03
C PRO A 322 -15.71 8.48 -11.64
N ASP A 323 -15.84 9.27 -10.58
CA ASP A 323 -17.08 9.94 -10.18
C ASP A 323 -16.81 11.42 -9.88
N PRO A 324 -17.20 12.34 -10.76
CA PRO A 324 -16.96 13.78 -10.57
C PRO A 324 -17.67 14.38 -9.35
N ASN A 325 -18.56 13.64 -8.69
CA ASN A 325 -19.18 14.06 -7.42
C ASN A 325 -18.36 13.60 -6.20
N GLN A 326 -17.39 12.73 -6.41
CA GLN A 326 -16.47 12.19 -5.41
C GLN A 326 -15.05 12.21 -6.00
N PRO A 327 -14.43 13.38 -6.23
CA PRO A 327 -13.11 13.47 -6.84
C PRO A 327 -12.00 13.39 -5.79
N SER A 328 -10.87 12.81 -6.17
CA SER A 328 -9.59 12.87 -5.45
C SER A 328 -9.67 12.41 -4.00
N GLU A 329 -10.35 11.29 -3.73
CA GLU A 329 -10.50 10.80 -2.37
C GLU A 329 -9.32 9.94 -1.91
N ILE A 330 -9.13 9.97 -0.60
CA ILE A 330 -8.50 8.94 0.18
C ILE A 330 -9.60 8.20 0.92
N VAL A 331 -9.68 6.89 0.70
CA VAL A 331 -10.72 6.03 1.27
C VAL A 331 -10.14 5.24 2.43
N GLU A 332 -10.85 5.24 3.56
CA GLU A 332 -10.53 4.43 4.74
C GLU A 332 -11.46 3.23 4.85
N PHE A 333 -10.88 2.04 5.02
CA PHE A 333 -11.62 0.81 5.27
C PHE A 333 -10.81 -0.15 6.16
N THR A 334 -11.51 -1.04 6.84
CA THR A 334 -10.85 -2.05 7.67
C THR A 334 -10.15 -3.10 6.81
N VAL A 335 -9.16 -3.81 7.36
CA VAL A 335 -8.50 -4.95 6.69
C VAL A 335 -9.46 -6.12 6.38
N ARG A 336 -10.71 -6.03 6.84
CA ARG A 336 -11.80 -6.97 6.51
C ARG A 336 -12.72 -6.46 5.41
N GLY A 337 -12.45 -5.27 4.85
CA GLY A 337 -13.18 -4.69 3.73
C GLY A 337 -14.47 -3.94 4.11
N ARG A 338 -14.56 -3.38 5.33
CA ARG A 338 -15.65 -2.51 5.70
C ARG A 338 -15.24 -1.05 5.49
N PHE A 339 -16.01 -0.31 4.70
CA PHE A 339 -15.86 1.13 4.52
C PHE A 339 -16.05 1.86 5.86
N ILE A 340 -15.19 2.85 6.12
CA ILE A 340 -15.21 3.68 7.31
C ILE A 340 -15.51 5.13 6.95
N GLY A 341 -14.77 5.71 5.99
CA GLY A 341 -14.93 7.09 5.59
C GLY A 341 -14.04 7.45 4.42
N GLN A 342 -14.13 8.69 3.98
CA GLN A 342 -13.27 9.22 2.92
C GLN A 342 -12.94 10.69 3.13
N LEU A 343 -11.85 11.15 2.53
CA LEU A 343 -11.36 12.52 2.53
C LEU A 343 -11.04 12.92 1.09
N SER A 344 -11.72 13.94 0.55
CA SER A 344 -11.30 14.54 -0.73
C SER A 344 -10.17 15.54 -0.49
N VAL A 345 -9.07 15.42 -1.25
CA VAL A 345 -7.91 16.33 -1.15
C VAL A 345 -7.96 17.46 -2.17
N ASP A 346 -8.73 17.30 -3.27
CA ASP A 346 -8.92 18.29 -4.33
C ASP A 346 -10.35 18.23 -4.87
N PRO A 347 -10.96 19.37 -5.26
CA PRO A 347 -12.32 19.39 -5.82
C PRO A 347 -12.40 18.85 -7.26
N ASN A 348 -11.29 18.57 -7.92
CA ASN A 348 -11.23 18.00 -9.26
C ASN A 348 -10.66 16.59 -9.22
N GLU A 349 -10.94 15.77 -10.21
CA GLU A 349 -10.41 14.42 -10.35
C GLU A 349 -8.88 14.41 -10.51
N GLY A 350 -8.21 13.33 -10.06
CA GLY A 350 -6.79 13.07 -10.29
C GLY A 350 -5.84 13.76 -9.31
N GLY A 351 -6.29 14.26 -8.17
CA GLY A 351 -5.44 14.93 -7.18
C GLY A 351 -4.86 14.00 -6.09
N ALA A 352 -5.56 12.94 -5.70
CA ALA A 352 -5.15 12.10 -4.58
C ALA A 352 -4.15 11.01 -4.99
N PHE A 353 -2.85 11.27 -4.85
CA PHE A 353 -1.81 10.31 -5.18
C PHE A 353 -1.08 9.76 -3.96
N GLY A 354 0.14 10.16 -3.70
CA GLY A 354 0.95 9.63 -2.62
C GLY A 354 0.43 9.99 -1.24
N LEU A 355 0.54 9.07 -0.31
CA LEU A 355 0.21 9.27 1.09
C LEU A 355 1.15 8.51 2.01
N ASN A 356 1.30 8.98 3.25
CA ASN A 356 2.08 8.29 4.26
C ASN A 356 1.54 8.59 5.65
N ILE A 357 1.72 7.64 6.58
CA ILE A 357 1.31 7.76 7.96
C ILE A 357 2.41 7.25 8.88
N VAL A 358 2.66 7.93 9.98
CA VAL A 358 3.64 7.51 10.98
C VAL A 358 3.13 7.78 12.39
N GLN A 359 3.20 6.78 13.25
CA GLN A 359 2.94 6.96 14.66
C GLN A 359 4.16 7.54 15.36
N LEU A 360 3.98 8.67 16.05
CA LEU A 360 5.03 9.33 16.84
C LEU A 360 5.02 8.90 18.29
N THR A 361 3.82 8.75 18.86
CA THR A 361 3.54 8.22 20.21
C THR A 361 2.28 7.40 20.13
N ASP A 362 1.88 6.75 21.21
CA ASP A 362 0.63 5.97 21.27
C ASP A 362 -0.61 6.82 20.96
N GLU A 363 -0.54 8.14 21.19
CA GLU A 363 -1.66 9.07 21.01
C GLU A 363 -1.51 9.99 19.79
N VAL A 364 -0.32 10.07 19.19
CA VAL A 364 -0.03 11.05 18.14
C VAL A 364 0.44 10.40 16.87
N VAL A 365 -0.29 10.65 15.82
CA VAL A 365 -0.01 10.21 14.46
C VAL A 365 0.25 11.42 13.57
N ARG A 366 1.20 11.33 12.64
CA ARG A 366 1.31 12.24 11.50
C ARG A 366 0.83 11.54 10.25
N PHE A 367 -0.04 12.21 9.53
CA PHE A 367 -0.54 11.78 8.24
C PHE A 367 -0.17 12.83 7.19
N ALA A 368 0.20 12.40 6.00
CA ALA A 368 0.52 13.29 4.88
C ALA A 368 -0.08 12.76 3.59
N ALA A 369 -0.62 13.65 2.77
CA ALA A 369 -1.15 13.34 1.45
C ALA A 369 -0.76 14.43 0.45
N VAL A 370 -0.40 14.02 -0.76
CA VAL A 370 -0.16 14.92 -1.89
C VAL A 370 -1.45 15.21 -2.62
N ASP A 371 -1.50 16.41 -3.18
CA ASP A 371 -2.47 16.84 -4.17
C ASP A 371 -1.69 17.11 -5.48
N ASP A 372 -1.88 16.24 -6.47
CA ASP A 372 -1.17 16.32 -7.74
C ASP A 372 -1.64 17.52 -8.57
N ASN A 373 -2.93 17.82 -8.58
CA ASN A 373 -3.49 18.94 -9.32
C ASN A 373 -2.88 20.28 -8.87
N ALA A 374 -2.75 20.48 -7.56
CA ALA A 374 -2.16 21.68 -6.98
C ALA A 374 -0.63 21.59 -6.84
N ASN A 375 -0.04 20.41 -7.01
CA ASN A 375 1.38 20.12 -6.73
C ASN A 375 1.77 20.53 -5.30
N THR A 376 0.98 20.04 -4.34
CA THR A 376 1.18 20.35 -2.92
C THR A 376 1.21 19.11 -2.05
N ILE A 377 1.67 19.27 -0.82
CA ILE A 377 1.62 18.27 0.25
C ILE A 377 0.99 18.87 1.49
N THR A 378 0.02 18.20 2.05
CA THR A 378 -0.59 18.54 3.33
C THR A 378 -0.13 17.56 4.40
N ILE A 379 0.20 18.08 5.59
CA ILE A 379 0.65 17.28 6.72
C ILE A 379 -0.23 17.58 7.92
N TRP A 380 -0.86 16.54 8.48
CA TRP A 380 -1.66 16.62 9.69
C TRP A 380 -0.93 15.99 10.87
N LYS A 381 -1.13 16.57 12.03
CA LYS A 381 -0.81 15.94 13.32
C LYS A 381 -2.12 15.58 13.99
N LEU A 382 -2.39 14.28 14.06
CA LEU A 382 -3.63 13.73 14.60
C LEU A 382 -3.38 13.25 16.02
N ASN A 383 -4.35 13.48 16.90
CA ASN A 383 -4.37 12.86 18.23
C ASN A 383 -5.37 11.70 18.20
N THR A 384 -4.89 10.47 18.31
CA THR A 384 -5.74 9.29 18.24
C THR A 384 -6.73 9.20 19.40
N ALA A 385 -6.39 9.73 20.58
CA ALA A 385 -7.30 9.79 21.71
C ALA A 385 -8.49 10.74 21.47
N SER A 386 -8.32 11.78 20.65
CA SER A 386 -9.42 12.69 20.29
C SER A 386 -10.30 12.18 19.14
N LEU A 387 -9.86 11.18 18.42
CA LEU A 387 -10.65 10.50 17.40
C LEU A 387 -11.66 9.51 18.01
N THR A 388 -11.50 9.18 19.29
CA THR A 388 -12.38 8.27 20.05
C THR A 388 -13.60 8.96 20.64
N ASP A 389 -13.69 10.32 20.60
CA ASP A 389 -14.79 11.06 21.20
C ASP A 389 -15.74 11.58 20.10
N PRO A 390 -16.93 10.97 19.91
CA PRO A 390 -17.91 11.42 18.92
C PRO A 390 -18.60 12.76 19.29
N GLU A 391 -18.26 13.39 20.42
CA GLU A 391 -18.90 14.63 20.90
C GLU A 391 -18.05 15.91 20.71
N GLN A 392 -16.89 15.85 20.04
CA GLN A 392 -16.15 17.09 19.72
C GLN A 392 -16.32 17.48 18.24
N PRO A 393 -16.95 18.67 17.98
CA PRO A 393 -17.16 19.19 16.62
C PRO A 393 -15.88 19.66 15.95
#